data_dbb6181c93c2a87a65ffeaab43c1cd78
#
_entry.id   dbb6181c93c2a87a65ffeaab43c1cd78
#
_cell.length_a   1.000
_cell.length_b   1.000
_cell.length_c   1.000
_cell.angle_alpha   90.00
_cell.angle_beta   90.00
_cell.angle_gamma   90.00
#
_symmetry.space_group_name_H-M   'P 1'
#
loop_
_entity.id
_entity.type
_entity.pdbx_description
1 polymer ?
#
loop_
_entity_poly.entity_id
_entity_poly.type
_entity_poly.pdbx_seq_one_letter_code
_entity_poly.pdbx_strand_id
1 'polypeptide(L)'
;EYCYLKGMYPSANLVVFVNLEDIFAKVEKRLDAHPVYLCVSYDTDLLALEHLTGYAARWIEFVRRMNTGGQRLRIELRTKGTGGSLWQTVRPEAGVICAFTISPQQVIDAYEHGTASLAGRLAGAEAAMEQGFSVRLCFDPMIYCSDWKKHYDAMFAQVCGTLDLEKLADVSVGTFRISQDYLKKMRKNEP
;
A
#
# COMPACT_ATOMS: atom_id res chain seq x y z
N GLU A 1 13.93 3.61 -4.97
CA GLU A 1 15.27 3.00 -4.98
C GLU A 1 15.56 2.11 -3.76
N TYR A 2 14.99 2.42 -2.60
CA TYR A 2 15.19 1.66 -1.36
C TYR A 2 14.37 0.34 -1.26
N CYS A 3 13.99 -0.26 -2.39
CA CYS A 3 13.18 -1.47 -2.40
C CYS A 3 14.04 -2.71 -2.10
N TYR A 4 13.71 -3.44 -1.02
CA TYR A 4 14.42 -4.68 -0.64
C TYR A 4 14.27 -5.79 -1.70
N LEU A 5 13.25 -5.73 -2.57
CA LEU A 5 13.06 -6.66 -3.68
C LEU A 5 14.25 -6.69 -4.64
N LYS A 6 15.01 -5.59 -4.77
CA LYS A 6 16.27 -5.57 -5.52
C LYS A 6 17.30 -6.59 -5.00
N GLY A 7 17.25 -6.92 -3.72
CA GLY A 7 18.09 -7.96 -3.13
C GLY A 7 17.55 -9.38 -3.27
N MET A 8 16.24 -9.54 -3.53
CA MET A 8 15.57 -10.83 -3.69
C MET A 8 15.61 -11.32 -5.14
N TYR A 9 15.29 -10.43 -6.09
CA TYR A 9 15.13 -10.76 -7.49
C TYR A 9 16.21 -10.10 -8.34
N PRO A 10 17.04 -10.88 -9.04
CA PRO A 10 18.12 -10.34 -9.87
C PRO A 10 17.63 -9.79 -11.22
N SER A 11 16.38 -10.04 -11.58
CA SER A 11 15.80 -9.61 -12.85
C SER A 11 14.84 -8.44 -12.68
N ALA A 12 14.75 -7.57 -13.70
CA ALA A 12 13.83 -6.44 -13.76
C ALA A 12 12.48 -6.79 -14.41
N ASN A 13 12.18 -8.08 -14.61
CA ASN A 13 10.93 -8.50 -15.24
C ASN A 13 9.75 -8.31 -14.29
N LEU A 14 8.68 -7.72 -14.80
CA LEU A 14 7.39 -7.71 -14.12
C LEU A 14 6.78 -9.11 -14.19
N VAL A 15 6.41 -9.64 -13.03
CA VAL A 15 5.72 -10.93 -12.91
C VAL A 15 4.30 -10.71 -12.43
N VAL A 16 3.31 -11.18 -13.19
CA VAL A 16 1.90 -11.14 -12.81
C VAL A 16 1.39 -12.58 -12.64
N PHE A 17 0.97 -12.90 -11.42
CA PHE A 17 0.36 -14.21 -11.13
C PHE A 17 -1.10 -14.20 -11.58
N VAL A 18 -1.43 -14.99 -12.60
CA VAL A 18 -2.77 -15.05 -13.18
C VAL A 18 -3.73 -15.99 -12.45
N ASN A 19 -3.23 -16.78 -11.52
CA ASN A 19 -3.97 -17.80 -10.78
C ASN A 19 -4.58 -17.26 -9.46
N LEU A 20 -5.23 -16.10 -9.51
CA LEU A 20 -5.79 -15.44 -8.33
C LEU A 20 -6.84 -16.32 -7.62
N GLU A 21 -7.60 -17.14 -8.35
CA GLU A 21 -8.59 -18.05 -7.78
C GLU A 21 -7.95 -19.15 -6.89
N ASP A 22 -6.76 -19.63 -7.26
CA ASP A 22 -6.03 -20.58 -6.42
C ASP A 22 -5.60 -19.94 -5.09
N ILE A 23 -5.27 -18.64 -5.14
CA ILE A 23 -4.92 -17.87 -3.94
C ILE A 23 -6.16 -17.70 -3.06
N PHE A 24 -7.30 -17.33 -3.64
CA PHE A 24 -8.57 -17.19 -2.93
C PHE A 24 -8.98 -18.50 -2.25
N ALA A 25 -8.91 -19.63 -2.96
CA ALA A 25 -9.22 -20.95 -2.39
C ALA A 25 -8.33 -21.30 -1.18
N LYS A 26 -7.06 -20.93 -1.22
CA LYS A 26 -6.15 -21.12 -0.08
C LYS A 26 -6.50 -20.23 1.11
N VAL A 27 -6.89 -18.98 0.87
CA VAL A 27 -7.33 -18.06 1.92
C VAL A 27 -8.63 -18.55 2.55
N GLU A 28 -9.60 -18.96 1.75
CA GLU A 28 -10.87 -19.53 2.20
C GLU A 28 -10.65 -20.72 3.14
N LYS A 29 -9.81 -21.67 2.75
CA LYS A 29 -9.44 -22.81 3.60
C LYS A 29 -8.79 -22.39 4.93
N ARG A 30 -8.05 -21.28 4.96
CA ARG A 30 -7.47 -20.73 6.21
C ARG A 30 -8.53 -20.14 7.12
N LEU A 31 -9.55 -19.51 6.53
CA LEU A 31 -10.67 -18.93 7.27
C LEU A 31 -11.51 -19.97 8.02
N ASP A 32 -11.50 -21.24 7.60
CA ASP A 32 -12.15 -22.33 8.35
C ASP A 32 -11.58 -22.48 9.76
N ALA A 33 -10.27 -22.24 9.92
CA ALA A 33 -9.59 -22.43 11.20
C ALA A 33 -9.58 -21.17 12.08
N HIS A 34 -9.39 -19.98 11.50
CA HIS A 34 -9.23 -18.72 12.27
C HIS A 34 -9.45 -17.49 11.37
N PRO A 35 -9.74 -16.30 11.95
CA PRO A 35 -9.73 -15.04 11.21
C PRO A 35 -8.36 -14.76 10.59
N VAL A 36 -8.35 -14.13 9.43
CA VAL A 36 -7.14 -13.86 8.64
C VAL A 36 -7.00 -12.36 8.36
N TYR A 37 -5.79 -11.85 8.53
CA TYR A 37 -5.37 -10.53 8.06
C TYR A 37 -4.24 -10.68 7.03
N LEU A 38 -4.41 -10.09 5.84
CA LEU A 38 -3.45 -10.19 4.74
C LEU A 38 -3.05 -8.81 4.22
N CYS A 39 -1.77 -8.56 4.09
CA CYS A 39 -1.25 -7.49 3.25
C CYS A 39 -1.10 -8.05 1.82
N VAL A 40 -2.10 -7.81 0.97
CA VAL A 40 -2.18 -8.41 -0.38
C VAL A 40 -1.32 -7.67 -1.41
N SER A 41 -0.79 -6.52 -1.06
CA SER A 41 0.11 -5.70 -1.89
C SER A 41 1.49 -5.50 -1.23
N TYR A 42 1.97 -6.48 -0.46
CA TYR A 42 3.24 -6.36 0.28
C TYR A 42 4.47 -6.21 -0.63
N ASP A 43 4.54 -7.03 -1.68
CA ASP A 43 5.66 -7.05 -2.64
C ASP A 43 5.33 -6.34 -3.96
N THR A 44 4.22 -5.62 -4.03
CA THR A 44 3.74 -4.95 -5.23
C THR A 44 2.84 -3.77 -4.85
N ASP A 45 2.46 -2.97 -5.85
CA ASP A 45 1.39 -1.99 -5.76
C ASP A 45 0.25 -2.41 -6.70
N LEU A 46 -0.75 -3.13 -6.16
CA LEU A 46 -1.88 -3.61 -6.95
C LEU A 46 -2.67 -2.47 -7.58
N LEU A 47 -2.76 -1.32 -6.90
CA LEU A 47 -3.49 -0.16 -7.40
C LEU A 47 -2.80 0.48 -8.61
N ALA A 48 -1.47 0.41 -8.68
CA ALA A 48 -0.72 0.88 -9.85
C ALA A 48 -1.04 0.06 -11.12
N LEU A 49 -1.37 -1.22 -10.95
CA LEU A 49 -1.67 -2.14 -12.05
C LEU A 49 -3.18 -2.45 -12.19
N GLU A 50 -4.03 -1.78 -11.43
CA GLU A 50 -5.47 -2.08 -11.39
C GLU A 50 -6.13 -2.00 -12.76
N HIS A 51 -5.76 -1.00 -13.56
CA HIS A 51 -6.27 -0.81 -14.91
C HIS A 51 -5.98 -1.98 -15.88
N LEU A 52 -4.99 -2.81 -15.57
CA LEU A 52 -4.64 -4.01 -16.35
C LEU A 52 -5.18 -5.29 -15.74
N THR A 53 -5.17 -5.40 -14.41
CA THR A 53 -5.40 -6.66 -13.72
C THR A 53 -6.78 -6.76 -13.07
N GLY A 54 -7.34 -5.65 -12.63
CA GLY A 54 -8.56 -5.61 -11.83
C GLY A 54 -8.44 -6.34 -10.48
N TYR A 55 -7.21 -6.54 -9.99
CA TYR A 55 -6.98 -7.40 -8.83
C TYR A 55 -7.42 -6.77 -7.52
N ALA A 56 -7.29 -5.47 -7.36
CA ALA A 56 -7.77 -4.81 -6.15
C ALA A 56 -9.29 -4.92 -6.03
N ALA A 57 -10.03 -4.68 -7.13
CA ALA A 57 -11.48 -4.85 -7.17
C ALA A 57 -11.88 -6.30 -6.86
N ARG A 58 -11.19 -7.30 -7.42
CA ARG A 58 -11.45 -8.72 -7.16
C ARG A 58 -11.18 -9.11 -5.71
N TRP A 59 -10.12 -8.57 -5.08
CA TRP A 59 -9.85 -8.77 -3.67
C TRP A 59 -10.93 -8.16 -2.77
N ILE A 60 -11.41 -6.95 -3.07
CA ILE A 60 -12.51 -6.31 -2.34
C ILE A 60 -13.78 -7.14 -2.41
N GLU A 61 -14.13 -7.65 -3.60
CA GLU A 61 -15.29 -8.52 -3.78
C GLU A 61 -15.13 -9.86 -3.05
N PHE A 62 -13.93 -10.43 -3.06
CA PHE A 62 -13.63 -11.65 -2.30
C PHE A 62 -13.81 -11.43 -0.79
N VAL A 63 -13.31 -10.31 -0.24
CA VAL A 63 -13.52 -9.96 1.17
C VAL A 63 -15.01 -9.83 1.50
N ARG A 64 -15.77 -9.15 0.66
CA ARG A 64 -17.22 -9.00 0.83
C ARG A 64 -17.93 -10.35 0.92
N ARG A 65 -17.59 -11.25 0.01
CA ARG A 65 -18.14 -12.61 -0.03
C ARG A 65 -17.78 -13.42 1.23
N MET A 66 -16.53 -13.35 1.67
CA MET A 66 -16.06 -14.09 2.84
C MET A 66 -16.61 -13.56 4.17
N ASN A 67 -16.97 -12.29 4.21
CA ASN A 67 -17.47 -11.63 5.41
C ASN A 67 -19.01 -11.60 5.55
N THR A 68 -19.74 -12.31 4.69
CA THR A 68 -21.22 -12.32 4.70
C THR A 68 -21.81 -12.80 6.05
N GLY A 69 -21.10 -13.69 6.76
CA GLY A 69 -21.51 -14.24 8.07
C GLY A 69 -20.76 -13.66 9.26
N GLY A 70 -19.98 -12.58 9.08
CA GLY A 70 -19.15 -11.95 10.10
C GLY A 70 -17.77 -11.59 9.57
N GLN A 71 -17.13 -10.60 10.18
CA GLN A 71 -15.85 -10.08 9.73
C GLN A 71 -14.69 -11.00 10.10
N ARG A 72 -14.37 -11.95 9.24
CA ARG A 72 -13.29 -12.93 9.43
C ARG A 72 -12.06 -12.68 8.56
N LEU A 73 -12.23 -12.01 7.40
CA LEU A 73 -11.14 -11.64 6.50
C LEU A 73 -10.93 -10.14 6.52
N ARG A 74 -9.71 -9.72 6.77
CA ARG A 74 -9.27 -8.34 6.59
C ARG A 74 -8.09 -8.33 5.62
N ILE A 75 -8.08 -7.37 4.72
CA ILE A 75 -6.95 -7.16 3.81
C ILE A 75 -6.43 -5.73 3.89
N GLU A 76 -5.15 -5.57 3.57
CA GLU A 76 -4.51 -4.28 3.38
C GLU A 76 -4.09 -4.15 1.91
N LEU A 77 -4.58 -3.09 1.26
CA LEU A 77 -4.14 -2.64 -0.06
C LEU A 77 -3.21 -1.45 0.14
N ARG A 78 -1.91 -1.68 0.08
CA ARG A 78 -0.89 -0.64 0.24
C ARG A 78 -0.50 -0.06 -1.10
N THR A 79 -0.38 1.28 -1.18
CA THR A 79 -0.07 1.97 -2.42
C THR A 79 0.81 3.20 -2.20
N LYS A 80 1.56 3.57 -3.25
CA LYS A 80 2.22 4.87 -3.46
C LYS A 80 1.56 5.65 -4.60
N GLY A 81 0.39 5.18 -5.05
CA GLY A 81 -0.43 5.82 -6.08
C GLY A 81 -1.61 6.59 -5.50
N THR A 82 -2.52 6.98 -6.38
CA THR A 82 -3.77 7.69 -6.04
C THR A 82 -4.97 6.76 -5.90
N GLY A 83 -4.86 5.51 -6.36
CA GLY A 83 -5.95 4.55 -6.49
C GLY A 83 -6.88 4.79 -7.70
N GLY A 84 -6.70 5.91 -8.40
CA GLY A 84 -7.41 6.20 -9.66
C GLY A 84 -8.93 6.11 -9.53
N SER A 85 -9.58 5.48 -10.52
CA SER A 85 -11.03 5.31 -10.56
C SER A 85 -11.58 4.22 -9.63
N LEU A 86 -10.73 3.46 -8.94
CA LEU A 86 -11.18 2.35 -8.08
C LEU A 86 -12.19 2.84 -7.03
N TRP A 87 -11.91 3.98 -6.39
CA TRP A 87 -12.78 4.54 -5.36
C TRP A 87 -14.19 4.87 -5.82
N GLN A 88 -14.38 5.12 -7.13
CA GLN A 88 -15.66 5.44 -7.74
C GLN A 88 -16.38 4.21 -8.28
N THR A 89 -15.65 3.14 -8.61
CA THR A 89 -16.20 1.97 -9.32
C THR A 89 -16.48 0.79 -8.39
N VAL A 90 -15.86 0.75 -7.22
CA VAL A 90 -15.98 -0.35 -6.26
C VAL A 90 -16.60 0.15 -4.96
N ARG A 91 -17.59 -0.57 -4.44
CA ARG A 91 -18.18 -0.25 -3.14
C ARG A 91 -17.20 -0.55 -2.00
N PRO A 92 -17.13 0.31 -0.97
CA PRO A 92 -16.30 0.05 0.19
C PRO A 92 -16.72 -1.23 0.93
N GLU A 93 -15.76 -1.84 1.58
CA GLU A 93 -15.93 -3.04 2.40
C GLU A 93 -15.16 -2.90 3.70
N ALA A 94 -15.82 -3.13 4.83
CA ALA A 94 -15.26 -2.89 6.18
C ALA A 94 -13.98 -3.73 6.46
N GLY A 95 -13.85 -4.87 5.81
CA GLY A 95 -12.65 -5.72 5.90
C GLY A 95 -11.46 -5.24 5.07
N VAL A 96 -11.59 -4.13 4.33
CA VAL A 96 -10.54 -3.62 3.43
C VAL A 96 -9.94 -2.33 4.00
N ILE A 97 -8.62 -2.32 4.18
CA ILE A 97 -7.85 -1.14 4.59
C ILE A 97 -7.06 -0.64 3.38
N CYS A 98 -7.32 0.59 2.96
CA CYS A 98 -6.57 1.29 1.92
C CYS A 98 -5.41 2.03 2.58
N ALA A 99 -4.19 1.52 2.42
CA ALA A 99 -3.00 1.98 3.13
C ALA A 99 -2.12 2.83 2.18
N PHE A 100 -2.09 4.13 2.41
CA PHE A 100 -1.30 5.06 1.60
C PHE A 100 0.08 5.28 2.24
N THR A 101 1.14 4.97 1.50
CA THR A 101 2.50 5.30 1.93
C THR A 101 2.75 6.79 1.71
N ILE A 102 3.04 7.49 2.78
CA ILE A 102 3.24 8.94 2.81
C ILE A 102 4.71 9.25 3.10
N SER A 103 5.34 10.00 2.22
CA SER A 103 6.73 10.44 2.32
C SER A 103 6.82 11.94 1.98
N PRO A 104 7.81 12.68 2.52
CA PRO A 104 8.07 14.05 2.07
C PRO A 104 8.29 14.11 0.57
N GLN A 105 7.85 15.18 -0.11
CA GLN A 105 7.99 15.31 -1.56
C GLN A 105 9.45 15.15 -2.02
N GLN A 106 10.40 15.66 -1.25
CA GLN A 106 11.84 15.53 -1.54
C GLN A 106 12.32 14.07 -1.52
N VAL A 107 11.76 13.24 -0.64
CA VAL A 107 12.04 11.80 -0.60
C VAL A 107 11.41 11.11 -1.81
N ILE A 108 10.19 11.50 -2.17
CA ILE A 108 9.50 10.97 -3.36
C ILE A 108 10.32 11.27 -4.61
N ASP A 109 10.73 12.51 -4.80
CA ASP A 109 11.47 12.96 -5.97
C ASP A 109 12.84 12.27 -6.09
N ALA A 110 13.51 12.07 -4.94
CA ALA A 110 14.84 11.48 -4.91
C ALA A 110 14.84 9.94 -5.04
N TYR A 111 13.84 9.24 -4.51
CA TYR A 111 13.92 7.79 -4.32
C TYR A 111 12.69 6.99 -4.80
N GLU A 112 11.56 7.61 -5.06
CA GLU A 112 10.30 6.92 -5.38
C GLU A 112 9.83 7.24 -6.81
N HIS A 113 10.73 7.05 -7.78
CA HIS A 113 10.47 7.36 -9.19
C HIS A 113 9.24 6.62 -9.74
N GLY A 114 8.43 7.33 -10.54
CA GLY A 114 7.23 6.77 -11.16
C GLY A 114 6.04 6.60 -10.22
N THR A 115 6.12 7.08 -8.99
CA THR A 115 4.99 7.07 -8.04
C THR A 115 4.28 8.43 -7.99
N ALA A 116 3.11 8.47 -7.34
CA ALA A 116 2.37 9.73 -7.18
C ALA A 116 3.11 10.70 -6.25
N SER A 117 2.94 12.01 -6.48
CA SER A 117 3.39 13.06 -5.57
C SER A 117 2.70 12.97 -4.20
N LEU A 118 3.26 13.61 -3.19
CA LEU A 118 2.62 13.70 -1.87
C LEU A 118 1.19 14.22 -1.98
N ALA A 119 0.97 15.31 -2.69
CA ALA A 119 -0.38 15.87 -2.90
C ALA A 119 -1.31 14.88 -3.60
N GLY A 120 -0.82 14.13 -4.61
CA GLY A 120 -1.60 13.10 -5.30
C GLY A 120 -2.00 11.94 -4.38
N ARG A 121 -1.08 11.49 -3.50
CA ARG A 121 -1.38 10.42 -2.52
C ARG A 121 -2.41 10.88 -1.49
N LEU A 122 -2.31 12.12 -1.01
CA LEU A 122 -3.28 12.69 -0.07
C LEU A 122 -4.66 12.85 -0.71
N ALA A 123 -4.73 13.36 -1.94
CA ALA A 123 -5.99 13.44 -2.69
C ALA A 123 -6.61 12.04 -2.91
N GLY A 124 -5.78 11.03 -3.19
CA GLY A 124 -6.25 9.64 -3.29
C GLY A 124 -6.79 9.09 -1.97
N ALA A 125 -6.12 9.40 -0.86
CA ALA A 125 -6.56 9.00 0.48
C ALA A 125 -7.89 9.70 0.86
N GLU A 126 -7.99 10.99 0.59
CA GLU A 126 -9.22 11.78 0.80
C GLU A 126 -10.39 11.19 0.00
N ALA A 127 -10.18 10.95 -1.31
CA ALA A 127 -11.21 10.34 -2.17
C ALA A 127 -11.64 8.96 -1.67
N ALA A 128 -10.72 8.12 -1.19
CA ALA A 128 -11.06 6.83 -0.60
C ALA A 128 -11.90 7.00 0.68
N MET A 129 -11.53 7.95 1.56
CA MET A 129 -12.29 8.25 2.79
C MET A 129 -13.69 8.76 2.49
N GLU A 130 -13.83 9.67 1.51
CA GLU A 130 -15.14 10.21 1.08
C GLU A 130 -16.08 9.12 0.55
N GLN A 131 -15.53 8.11 -0.10
CA GLN A 131 -16.30 6.94 -0.56
C GLN A 131 -16.60 5.94 0.57
N GLY A 132 -16.06 6.13 1.78
CA GLY A 132 -16.31 5.30 2.95
C GLY A 132 -15.35 4.12 3.10
N PHE A 133 -14.22 4.11 2.40
CA PHE A 133 -13.17 3.13 2.68
C PHE A 133 -12.42 3.44 3.98
N SER A 134 -12.00 2.38 4.69
CA SER A 134 -11.08 2.52 5.82
C SER A 134 -9.69 2.89 5.30
N VAL A 135 -9.16 4.04 5.71
CA VAL A 135 -7.87 4.55 5.26
C VAL A 135 -6.84 4.52 6.38
N ARG A 136 -5.66 4.01 6.05
CA ARG A 136 -4.44 4.03 6.88
C ARG A 136 -3.38 4.91 6.21
N LEU A 137 -2.68 5.72 6.99
CA LEU A 137 -1.47 6.38 6.53
C LEU A 137 -0.23 5.63 7.00
N CYS A 138 0.66 5.33 6.06
CA CYS A 138 1.89 4.61 6.34
C CYS A 138 3.09 5.55 6.18
N PHE A 139 3.64 6.02 7.30
CA PHE A 139 4.94 6.68 7.38
C PHE A 139 6.04 5.62 7.54
N ASP A 140 6.05 4.67 6.59
CA ASP A 140 6.92 3.49 6.62
C ASP A 140 7.37 3.13 5.19
N PRO A 141 8.66 3.31 4.89
CA PRO A 141 9.70 3.74 5.80
C PRO A 141 9.88 5.26 5.88
N MET A 142 10.19 5.77 7.06
CA MET A 142 10.76 7.10 7.20
C MET A 142 12.22 7.07 6.77
N ILE A 143 12.58 7.91 5.80
CA ILE A 143 13.93 7.96 5.21
C ILE A 143 14.66 9.20 5.74
N TYR A 144 15.85 8.99 6.29
CA TYR A 144 16.73 10.08 6.70
C TYR A 144 17.32 10.76 5.45
N CYS A 145 17.21 12.08 5.38
CA CYS A 145 17.78 12.92 4.33
C CYS A 145 18.24 14.27 4.90
N SER A 146 18.97 15.04 4.11
CA SER A 146 19.33 16.41 4.51
C SER A 146 18.08 17.22 4.86
N ASP A 147 18.16 18.03 5.91
CA ASP A 147 17.03 18.85 6.39
C ASP A 147 15.74 18.04 6.68
N TRP A 148 15.88 16.75 7.02
CA TRP A 148 14.77 15.82 7.22
C TRP A 148 13.66 16.41 8.11
N LYS A 149 14.04 17.09 9.19
CA LYS A 149 13.08 17.68 10.12
C LYS A 149 12.14 18.66 9.43
N LYS A 150 12.69 19.58 8.65
CA LYS A 150 11.93 20.56 7.87
C LYS A 150 11.01 19.87 6.85
N HIS A 151 11.50 18.85 6.18
CA HIS A 151 10.73 18.11 5.16
C HIS A 151 9.59 17.31 5.77
N TYR A 152 9.82 16.64 6.90
CA TYR A 152 8.76 15.91 7.60
C TYR A 152 7.75 16.85 8.26
N ASP A 153 8.20 17.98 8.86
CA ASP A 153 7.29 18.98 9.42
C ASP A 153 6.35 19.55 8.34
N ALA A 154 6.89 19.87 7.16
CA ALA A 154 6.09 20.34 6.02
C ALA A 154 5.11 19.27 5.52
N MET A 155 5.55 18.00 5.44
CA MET A 155 4.68 16.86 5.09
C MET A 155 3.53 16.71 6.10
N PHE A 156 3.83 16.70 7.39
CA PHE A 156 2.79 16.58 8.43
C PHE A 156 1.81 17.75 8.40
N ALA A 157 2.29 18.98 8.19
CA ALA A 157 1.41 20.15 8.03
C ALA A 157 0.46 19.96 6.83
N GLN A 158 0.95 19.43 5.71
CA GLN A 158 0.12 19.14 4.55
C GLN A 158 -0.89 18.01 4.82
N VAL A 159 -0.48 16.93 5.50
CA VAL A 159 -1.39 15.85 5.91
C VAL A 159 -2.54 16.41 6.77
N CYS A 160 -2.20 17.17 7.83
CA CYS A 160 -3.19 17.77 8.73
C CYS A 160 -4.10 18.80 8.05
N GLY A 161 -3.59 19.48 7.02
CA GLY A 161 -4.36 20.46 6.27
C GLY A 161 -5.27 19.88 5.18
N THR A 162 -5.03 18.61 4.79
CA THR A 162 -5.78 17.95 3.71
C THR A 162 -6.79 16.95 4.24
N LEU A 163 -6.39 16.12 5.23
CA LEU A 163 -7.19 14.99 5.67
C LEU A 163 -7.88 15.24 7.02
N ASP A 164 -9.10 14.74 7.15
CA ASP A 164 -9.78 14.62 8.43
C ASP A 164 -9.20 13.43 9.21
N LEU A 165 -8.27 13.73 10.12
CA LEU A 165 -7.51 12.72 10.85
C LEU A 165 -8.39 11.84 11.76
N GLU A 166 -9.57 12.32 12.18
CA GLU A 166 -10.50 11.55 13.02
C GLU A 166 -11.15 10.40 12.24
N LYS A 167 -11.19 10.50 10.91
CA LYS A 167 -11.72 9.45 10.02
C LYS A 167 -10.71 8.38 9.64
N LEU A 168 -9.42 8.56 9.98
CA LEU A 168 -8.41 7.54 9.71
C LEU A 168 -8.67 6.29 10.55
N ALA A 169 -8.49 5.12 9.95
CA ALA A 169 -8.53 3.86 10.68
C ALA A 169 -7.38 3.77 11.68
N ASP A 170 -6.19 4.10 11.23
CA ASP A 170 -4.97 4.17 12.03
C ASP A 170 -3.80 4.77 11.22
N VAL A 171 -2.62 4.85 11.86
CA VAL A 171 -1.36 5.20 11.22
C VAL A 171 -0.30 4.16 11.55
N SER A 172 0.61 3.89 10.61
CA SER A 172 1.80 3.09 10.85
C SER A 172 3.07 3.92 10.66
N VAL A 173 4.03 3.72 11.54
CA VAL A 173 5.32 4.42 11.51
C VAL A 173 6.45 3.41 11.57
N GLY A 174 7.45 3.57 10.72
CA GLY A 174 8.60 2.68 10.70
C GLY A 174 9.79 3.26 9.95
N THR A 175 10.95 2.65 10.15
CA THR A 175 12.17 2.96 9.42
C THR A 175 12.47 1.87 8.40
N PHE A 176 13.31 2.15 7.42
CA PHE A 176 13.71 1.17 6.42
C PHE A 176 14.42 -0.02 7.07
N ARG A 177 13.95 -1.21 6.76
CA ARG A 177 14.45 -2.47 7.30
C ARG A 177 14.80 -3.40 6.13
N ILE A 178 16.02 -3.93 6.16
CA ILE A 178 16.50 -4.88 5.16
C ILE A 178 17.44 -5.88 5.82
N SER A 179 17.43 -7.13 5.38
CA SER A 179 18.41 -8.11 5.82
C SER A 179 19.81 -7.74 5.33
N GLN A 180 20.84 -8.08 6.13
CA GLN A 180 22.23 -7.79 5.76
C GLN A 180 22.62 -8.42 4.41
N ASP A 181 22.09 -9.62 4.13
CA ASP A 181 22.41 -10.31 2.87
C ASP A 181 21.79 -9.63 1.66
N TYR A 182 20.55 -9.12 1.77
CA TYR A 182 19.94 -8.35 0.70
C TYR A 182 20.62 -6.99 0.51
N LEU A 183 21.04 -6.34 1.60
CA LEU A 183 21.80 -5.10 1.52
C LEU A 183 23.14 -5.30 0.80
N LYS A 184 23.87 -6.40 1.10
CA LYS A 184 25.11 -6.75 0.38
C LYS A 184 24.87 -6.98 -1.11
N LYS A 185 23.77 -7.67 -1.47
CA LYS A 185 23.41 -7.90 -2.88
C LYS A 185 23.07 -6.60 -3.58
N MET A 186 22.28 -5.72 -2.97
CA MET A 186 21.95 -4.41 -3.52
C MET A 186 23.21 -3.60 -3.83
N ARG A 187 24.13 -3.49 -2.84
CA ARG A 187 25.40 -2.76 -3.00
C ARG A 187 26.30 -3.31 -4.11
N LYS A 188 26.20 -4.59 -4.44
CA LYS A 188 26.95 -5.19 -5.57
C LYS A 188 26.33 -4.87 -6.92
N ASN A 189 25.04 -4.58 -6.96
CA ASN A 189 24.28 -4.30 -8.18
C ASN A 189 24.15 -2.80 -8.47
N GLU A 190 24.64 -1.94 -7.57
CA GLU A 190 24.79 -0.51 -7.86
C GLU A 190 26.05 -0.31 -8.74
N PRO A 191 25.92 0.44 -9.85
CA PRO A 191 27.04 0.73 -10.75
C PRO A 191 28.10 1.61 -10.10
#